data_43bf752b0fe20741df566f724b544f96
#
_entry.id   43bf752b0fe20741df566f724b544f96
#
_cell.length_a   1.000
_cell.length_b   1.000
_cell.length_c   1.000
_cell.angle_alpha   90.00
_cell.angle_beta   90.00
_cell.angle_gamma   90.00
#
_symmetry.space_group_name_H-M   'P 1'
#
loop_
_entity.id
_entity.type
_entity.pdbx_description
1 polymer ?
#
loop_
_entity_poly.entity_id
_entity_poly.type
_entity_poly.pdbx_seq_one_letter_code
_entity_poly.pdbx_strand_id
1 'polypeptide(L)'
;MKDIMLCDGSMLHLPTEWGELTGEQLLRAMDMLPFVVAGEMEPFDFQLQMLLMITGYRPDRRRLWRRLRRAWLWLTNPIEAMAQKELDRLRSEYVTCNLVRLAESLNFAFELNGSELKLNYYFTDNPFADMVKDAARFTRRMTVETNMTARQFSDGVDLLSNLKSDDTPEFHTHILRRLSAVLYNLSYDETAGLPGAVLFGTSLWFTGVVQYFKEHPVYGMLFRKSESGTSSGGGIALGMGEVILSLEKSGYHNVAAMNLLEFMDAQIKLIKDNVAKAAAEGVKAGEIASRSGLSIADVIKMI
;
A
#
# COMPACT_ATOMS: atom_id res chain seq x y z
N MET A 1 5.19 -0.43 -16.36
CA MET A 1 4.13 -0.07 -17.36
C MET A 1 3.92 -1.16 -18.37
N LYS A 2 2.68 -1.44 -18.76
CA LYS A 2 2.32 -2.37 -19.82
C LYS A 2 1.93 -1.58 -21.06
N ASP A 3 2.62 -1.82 -22.17
CA ASP A 3 2.38 -1.13 -23.43
C ASP A 3 1.39 -1.94 -24.27
N ILE A 4 0.32 -1.30 -24.70
CA ILE A 4 -0.73 -1.89 -25.52
C ILE A 4 -0.85 -1.06 -26.79
N MET A 5 -0.61 -1.67 -27.94
CA MET A 5 -0.81 -1.02 -29.24
C MET A 5 -2.30 -1.02 -29.58
N LEU A 6 -2.88 0.15 -29.79
CA LEU A 6 -4.25 0.32 -30.20
C LEU A 6 -4.41 0.13 -31.73
N CYS A 7 -5.65 -0.08 -32.17
CA CYS A 7 -5.95 -0.34 -33.59
C CYS A 7 -5.58 0.82 -34.54
N ASP A 8 -5.41 2.02 -34.01
CA ASP A 8 -4.98 3.22 -34.76
C ASP A 8 -3.45 3.39 -34.79
N GLY A 9 -2.71 2.42 -34.22
CA GLY A 9 -1.25 2.45 -34.12
C GLY A 9 -0.71 3.26 -32.96
N SER A 10 -1.56 3.92 -32.16
CA SER A 10 -1.13 4.60 -30.93
C SER A 10 -0.80 3.61 -29.84
N MET A 11 0.12 4.00 -28.93
CA MET A 11 0.50 3.19 -27.78
C MET A 11 -0.24 3.68 -26.55
N LEU A 12 -0.91 2.76 -25.86
CA LEU A 12 -1.51 3.00 -24.56
C LEU A 12 -0.60 2.42 -23.48
N HIS A 13 -0.14 3.27 -22.57
CA HIS A 13 0.69 2.89 -21.43
C HIS A 13 -0.21 2.68 -20.22
N LEU A 14 -0.35 1.43 -19.76
CA LEU A 14 -1.10 1.10 -18.57
C LEU A 14 -0.15 0.84 -17.39
N PRO A 15 -0.43 1.41 -16.21
CA PRO A 15 0.36 1.14 -15.02
C PRO A 15 0.21 -0.31 -14.56
N THR A 16 1.30 -0.89 -14.09
CA THR A 16 1.39 -2.23 -13.51
C THR A 16 1.67 -2.20 -12.02
N GLU A 17 1.97 -1.01 -11.48
CA GLU A 17 2.21 -0.77 -10.06
C GLU A 17 1.82 0.66 -9.67
N TRP A 18 1.66 0.90 -8.37
CA TRP A 18 1.25 2.21 -7.84
C TRP A 18 2.20 3.35 -8.19
N GLY A 19 3.51 3.08 -8.23
CA GLY A 19 4.54 4.07 -8.51
C GLY A 19 4.54 4.60 -9.95
N GLU A 20 3.80 3.98 -10.86
CA GLU A 20 3.67 4.41 -12.25
C GLU A 20 2.52 5.40 -12.49
N LEU A 21 1.68 5.62 -11.46
CA LEU A 21 0.60 6.60 -11.50
C LEU A 21 1.15 8.02 -11.33
N THR A 22 0.55 8.98 -12.03
CA THR A 22 0.80 10.40 -11.75
C THR A 22 0.22 10.79 -10.38
N GLY A 23 0.70 11.88 -9.78
CA GLY A 23 0.19 12.34 -8.47
C GLY A 23 -1.32 12.57 -8.46
N GLU A 24 -1.91 13.12 -9.55
CA GLU A 24 -3.36 13.32 -9.66
C GLU A 24 -4.11 11.99 -9.78
N GLN A 25 -3.60 11.05 -10.58
CA GLN A 25 -4.18 9.71 -10.71
C GLN A 25 -4.15 8.95 -9.40
N LEU A 26 -3.05 9.06 -8.67
CA LEU A 26 -2.90 8.42 -7.37
C LEU A 26 -3.85 9.02 -6.33
N LEU A 27 -3.97 10.35 -6.23
CA LEU A 27 -4.92 10.99 -5.33
C LEU A 27 -6.35 10.53 -5.59
N ARG A 28 -6.77 10.47 -6.86
CA ARG A 28 -8.11 9.97 -7.21
C ARG A 28 -8.29 8.50 -6.90
N ALA A 29 -7.25 7.67 -7.10
CA ALA A 29 -7.30 6.28 -6.69
C ALA A 29 -7.50 6.15 -5.17
N MET A 30 -6.78 6.96 -4.39
CA MET A 30 -6.90 6.98 -2.92
C MET A 30 -8.26 7.53 -2.43
N ASP A 31 -8.93 8.39 -3.20
CA ASP A 31 -10.31 8.82 -2.91
C ASP A 31 -11.32 7.68 -3.12
N MET A 32 -11.08 6.79 -4.08
CA MET A 32 -12.01 5.70 -4.43
C MET A 32 -11.79 4.42 -3.61
N LEU A 33 -10.55 4.11 -3.26
CA LEU A 33 -10.20 2.85 -2.56
C LEU A 33 -10.95 2.63 -1.24
N PRO A 34 -11.20 3.64 -0.38
CA PRO A 34 -12.00 3.44 0.82
C PRO A 34 -13.39 2.87 0.56
N PHE A 35 -14.03 3.25 -0.54
CA PHE A 35 -15.34 2.71 -0.94
C PHE A 35 -15.25 1.25 -1.39
N VAL A 36 -14.13 0.85 -1.99
CA VAL A 36 -13.89 -0.57 -2.33
C VAL A 36 -13.67 -1.39 -1.06
N VAL A 37 -12.88 -0.87 -0.13
CA VAL A 37 -12.63 -1.54 1.18
C VAL A 37 -13.91 -1.66 2.00
N ALA A 38 -14.79 -0.65 1.96
CA ALA A 38 -16.09 -0.68 2.62
C ALA A 38 -17.13 -1.57 1.91
N GLY A 39 -16.82 -2.10 0.71
CA GLY A 39 -17.77 -2.88 -0.10
C GLY A 39 -18.84 -2.03 -0.79
N GLU A 40 -18.69 -0.71 -0.81
CA GLU A 40 -19.62 0.23 -1.46
C GLU A 40 -19.34 0.39 -2.96
N MET A 41 -18.14 0.02 -3.41
CA MET A 41 -17.71 0.01 -4.80
C MET A 41 -17.13 -1.35 -5.15
N GLU A 42 -17.53 -1.92 -6.29
CA GLU A 42 -16.92 -3.16 -6.77
C GLU A 42 -15.48 -2.91 -7.29
N PRO A 43 -14.55 -3.86 -7.10
CA PRO A 43 -13.17 -3.74 -7.61
C PRO A 43 -13.11 -3.47 -9.12
N PHE A 44 -14.01 -4.05 -9.87
CA PHE A 44 -14.11 -3.80 -11.31
C PHE A 44 -14.51 -2.36 -11.64
N ASP A 45 -15.42 -1.77 -10.88
CA ASP A 45 -15.82 -0.36 -11.06
C ASP A 45 -14.64 0.58 -10.80
N PHE A 46 -13.84 0.28 -9.76
CA PHE A 46 -12.60 0.99 -9.50
C PHE A 46 -11.63 0.89 -10.70
N GLN A 47 -11.37 -0.32 -11.19
CA GLN A 47 -10.49 -0.54 -12.35
C GLN A 47 -10.98 0.21 -13.59
N LEU A 48 -12.29 0.19 -13.84
CA LEU A 48 -12.89 0.89 -14.96
C LEU A 48 -12.73 2.43 -14.82
N GLN A 49 -12.97 2.97 -13.64
CA GLN A 49 -12.77 4.40 -13.39
C GLN A 49 -11.29 4.81 -13.53
N MET A 50 -10.38 3.99 -13.02
CA MET A 50 -8.93 4.17 -13.22
C MET A 50 -8.57 4.17 -14.71
N LEU A 51 -9.08 3.21 -15.49
CA LEU A 51 -8.85 3.16 -16.93
C LEU A 51 -9.34 4.43 -17.63
N LEU A 52 -10.56 4.87 -17.33
CA LEU A 52 -11.14 6.08 -17.92
C LEU A 52 -10.31 7.33 -17.59
N MET A 53 -9.78 7.39 -16.37
CA MET A 53 -8.91 8.48 -15.92
C MET A 53 -7.55 8.46 -16.64
N ILE A 54 -6.89 7.29 -16.70
CA ILE A 54 -5.57 7.12 -17.34
C ILE A 54 -5.64 7.43 -18.84
N THR A 55 -6.68 6.95 -19.51
CA THR A 55 -6.85 7.14 -20.94
C THR A 55 -7.40 8.51 -21.31
N GLY A 56 -7.91 9.27 -20.33
CA GLY A 56 -8.66 10.50 -20.59
C GLY A 56 -9.94 10.28 -21.38
N TYR A 57 -10.38 9.02 -21.51
CA TYR A 57 -11.57 8.67 -22.28
C TYR A 57 -12.81 9.31 -21.66
N ARG A 58 -13.46 10.16 -22.41
CA ARG A 58 -14.75 10.75 -22.04
C ARG A 58 -15.83 10.16 -22.94
N PRO A 59 -16.88 9.55 -22.37
CA PRO A 59 -17.98 9.07 -23.18
C PRO A 59 -18.51 10.22 -24.03
N ASP A 60 -18.64 9.93 -25.32
CA ASP A 60 -18.91 10.91 -26.36
C ASP A 60 -20.18 11.73 -26.08
N ARG A 61 -20.01 13.03 -25.80
CA ARG A 61 -21.11 13.99 -25.60
C ARG A 61 -22.01 14.16 -26.85
N ARG A 62 -21.57 13.65 -27.99
CA ARG A 62 -22.35 13.70 -29.25
C ARG A 62 -23.48 12.67 -29.31
N ARG A 63 -23.79 11.98 -28.20
CA ARG A 63 -24.88 10.99 -28.12
C ARG A 63 -26.23 11.55 -28.54
N LEU A 64 -26.49 12.84 -28.26
CA LEU A 64 -27.71 13.56 -28.66
C LEU A 64 -27.76 13.78 -30.16
N TRP A 65 -26.66 14.26 -30.74
CA TRP A 65 -26.55 14.47 -32.20
C TRP A 65 -26.66 13.17 -33.00
N ARG A 66 -26.11 12.08 -32.49
CA ARG A 66 -26.28 10.77 -33.13
C ARG A 66 -27.73 10.26 -33.05
N ARG A 67 -28.46 10.57 -31.96
CA ARG A 67 -29.89 10.24 -31.83
C ARG A 67 -30.72 11.07 -32.81
N LEU A 68 -30.46 12.36 -32.93
CA LEU A 68 -31.15 13.25 -33.87
C LEU A 68 -30.89 12.86 -35.33
N ARG A 69 -29.61 12.57 -35.67
CA ARG A 69 -29.25 12.07 -36.99
C ARG A 69 -29.91 10.73 -37.31
N ARG A 70 -30.01 9.84 -36.37
CA ARG A 70 -30.72 8.57 -36.52
C ARG A 70 -32.22 8.75 -36.74
N ALA A 71 -32.86 9.62 -35.97
CA ALA A 71 -34.26 9.96 -36.16
C ALA A 71 -34.53 10.53 -37.56
N TRP A 72 -33.66 11.39 -38.02
CA TRP A 72 -33.74 11.95 -39.40
C TRP A 72 -33.55 10.88 -40.49
N LEU A 73 -32.58 9.97 -40.35
CA LEU A 73 -32.37 8.84 -41.25
C LEU A 73 -33.57 7.89 -41.28
N TRP A 74 -34.22 7.62 -40.14
CA TRP A 74 -35.46 6.84 -40.11
C TRP A 74 -36.58 7.44 -40.95
N LEU A 75 -36.66 8.76 -41.03
CA LEU A 75 -37.66 9.46 -41.85
C LEU A 75 -37.30 9.51 -43.35
N THR A 76 -36.02 9.53 -43.69
CA THR A 76 -35.57 9.71 -45.08
C THR A 76 -35.15 8.40 -45.76
N ASN A 77 -34.52 7.47 -45.01
CA ASN A 77 -34.05 6.19 -45.54
C ASN A 77 -34.03 5.11 -44.43
N PRO A 78 -35.16 4.39 -44.23
CA PRO A 78 -35.30 3.44 -43.15
C PRO A 78 -34.33 2.24 -43.26
N ILE A 79 -33.94 1.82 -44.48
CA ILE A 79 -32.99 0.71 -44.68
C ILE A 79 -31.59 1.11 -44.19
N GLU A 80 -31.15 2.28 -44.54
CA GLU A 80 -29.86 2.82 -44.08
C GLU A 80 -29.84 3.06 -42.56
N ALA A 81 -30.98 3.52 -42.01
CA ALA A 81 -31.14 3.68 -40.57
C ALA A 81 -31.02 2.34 -39.80
N MET A 82 -31.57 1.25 -40.34
CA MET A 82 -31.43 -0.09 -39.77
C MET A 82 -29.98 -0.59 -39.84
N ALA A 83 -29.32 -0.46 -40.98
CA ALA A 83 -27.92 -0.82 -41.15
C ALA A 83 -27.02 -0.03 -40.20
N GLN A 84 -27.24 1.27 -40.07
CA GLN A 84 -26.48 2.14 -39.17
C GLN A 84 -26.72 1.77 -37.70
N LYS A 85 -27.94 1.38 -37.31
CA LYS A 85 -28.26 0.90 -35.94
C LYS A 85 -27.50 -0.37 -35.61
N GLU A 86 -27.41 -1.31 -36.52
CA GLU A 86 -26.70 -2.57 -36.33
C GLU A 86 -25.17 -2.34 -36.23
N LEU A 87 -24.62 -1.49 -37.10
CA LEU A 87 -23.22 -1.08 -37.02
C LEU A 87 -22.88 -0.38 -35.69
N ASP A 88 -23.76 0.51 -35.24
CA ASP A 88 -23.58 1.18 -33.92
C ASP A 88 -23.66 0.18 -32.77
N ARG A 89 -24.51 -0.86 -32.86
CA ARG A 89 -24.60 -1.94 -31.86
C ARG A 89 -23.31 -2.74 -31.82
N LEU A 90 -22.85 -3.24 -32.98
CA LEU A 90 -21.61 -4.05 -33.04
C LEU A 90 -20.40 -3.23 -32.59
N ARG A 91 -20.32 -1.97 -32.95
CA ARG A 91 -19.25 -1.07 -32.47
C ARG A 91 -19.32 -0.84 -30.97
N SER A 92 -20.52 -0.68 -30.42
CA SER A 92 -20.70 -0.54 -28.96
C SER A 92 -20.27 -1.79 -28.21
N GLU A 93 -20.67 -2.99 -28.67
CA GLU A 93 -20.26 -4.26 -28.08
C GLU A 93 -18.74 -4.44 -28.15
N TYR A 94 -18.13 -4.17 -29.29
CA TYR A 94 -16.66 -4.26 -29.45
C TYR A 94 -15.91 -3.31 -28.52
N VAL A 95 -16.34 -2.06 -28.42
CA VAL A 95 -15.71 -1.08 -27.51
C VAL A 95 -15.90 -1.50 -26.06
N THR A 96 -17.08 -2.00 -25.69
CA THR A 96 -17.35 -2.47 -24.32
C THR A 96 -16.43 -3.64 -23.95
N CYS A 97 -16.34 -4.66 -24.82
CA CYS A 97 -15.46 -5.80 -24.59
C CYS A 97 -13.98 -5.40 -24.41
N ASN A 98 -13.50 -4.45 -25.23
CA ASN A 98 -12.12 -3.98 -25.11
C ASN A 98 -11.90 -3.16 -23.82
N LEU A 99 -12.84 -2.30 -23.42
CA LEU A 99 -12.78 -1.55 -22.18
C LEU A 99 -12.75 -2.47 -20.96
N VAL A 100 -13.58 -3.53 -20.95
CA VAL A 100 -13.58 -4.55 -19.88
C VAL A 100 -12.20 -5.20 -19.78
N ARG A 101 -11.65 -5.72 -20.88
CA ARG A 101 -10.33 -6.37 -20.89
C ARG A 101 -9.20 -5.43 -20.47
N LEU A 102 -9.27 -4.15 -20.85
CA LEU A 102 -8.28 -3.16 -20.44
C LEU A 102 -8.43 -2.82 -18.95
N ALA A 103 -9.65 -2.70 -18.44
CA ALA A 103 -9.91 -2.48 -17.01
C ALA A 103 -9.40 -3.66 -16.18
N GLU A 104 -9.71 -4.89 -16.56
CA GLU A 104 -9.23 -6.11 -15.89
C GLU A 104 -7.68 -6.20 -15.87
N SER A 105 -6.99 -5.59 -16.84
CA SER A 105 -5.53 -5.56 -16.83
C SER A 105 -4.93 -4.63 -15.77
N LEU A 106 -5.73 -3.74 -15.15
CA LEU A 106 -5.34 -2.88 -14.04
C LEU A 106 -5.52 -3.60 -12.69
N ASN A 107 -4.92 -4.77 -12.56
CA ASN A 107 -5.05 -5.62 -11.36
C ASN A 107 -3.98 -5.35 -10.29
N PHE A 108 -3.10 -4.37 -10.50
CA PHE A 108 -2.01 -4.06 -9.56
C PHE A 108 -2.50 -3.61 -8.18
N ALA A 109 -3.72 -3.07 -8.09
CA ALA A 109 -4.29 -2.60 -6.83
C ALA A 109 -4.82 -3.74 -5.94
N PHE A 110 -5.06 -4.92 -6.51
CA PHE A 110 -5.71 -6.02 -5.81
C PHE A 110 -5.01 -7.35 -6.10
N GLU A 111 -4.98 -8.20 -5.07
CA GLU A 111 -4.56 -9.60 -5.18
C GLU A 111 -5.71 -10.52 -4.80
N LEU A 112 -5.93 -11.55 -5.62
CA LEU A 112 -6.87 -12.63 -5.30
C LEU A 112 -6.17 -13.65 -4.40
N ASN A 113 -6.64 -13.78 -3.17
CA ASN A 113 -6.18 -14.81 -2.24
C ASN A 113 -7.33 -15.78 -1.97
N GLY A 114 -7.44 -16.82 -2.82
CA GLY A 114 -8.60 -17.71 -2.84
C GLY A 114 -9.85 -16.99 -3.32
N SER A 115 -10.88 -16.86 -2.47
CA SER A 115 -12.11 -16.11 -2.73
C SER A 115 -12.08 -14.67 -2.18
N GLU A 116 -11.05 -14.30 -1.43
CA GLU A 116 -10.91 -12.98 -0.83
C GLU A 116 -10.08 -12.07 -1.71
N LEU A 117 -10.58 -10.87 -1.94
CA LEU A 117 -9.86 -9.80 -2.58
C LEU A 117 -9.07 -9.05 -1.51
N LYS A 118 -7.74 -8.99 -1.66
CA LYS A 118 -6.87 -8.19 -0.80
C LYS A 118 -6.30 -7.02 -1.56
N LEU A 119 -6.21 -5.87 -0.90
CA LEU A 119 -5.44 -4.74 -1.42
C LEU A 119 -3.96 -5.11 -1.52
N ASN A 120 -3.36 -4.79 -2.66
CA ASN A 120 -1.93 -4.91 -2.84
C ASN A 120 -1.23 -3.70 -2.19
N TYR A 121 -0.50 -3.96 -1.10
CA TYR A 121 0.22 -2.94 -0.33
C TYR A 121 1.65 -2.68 -0.83
N TYR A 122 2.07 -3.23 -1.97
CA TYR A 122 3.42 -3.02 -2.53
C TYR A 122 3.65 -1.61 -3.05
N PHE A 123 3.61 -0.70 -2.13
CA PHE A 123 3.67 0.73 -2.32
C PHE A 123 4.62 1.32 -1.27
N THR A 124 5.91 1.35 -1.59
CA THR A 124 6.95 1.73 -0.63
C THR A 124 7.43 3.17 -0.79
N ASP A 125 7.36 3.75 -1.98
CA ASP A 125 7.74 5.14 -2.20
C ASP A 125 6.59 6.07 -1.76
N ASN A 126 6.87 7.05 -0.90
CA ASN A 126 5.85 7.99 -0.45
C ASN A 126 5.61 9.10 -1.49
N PRO A 127 4.53 9.03 -2.27
CA PRO A 127 4.25 10.01 -3.31
C PRO A 127 3.67 11.31 -2.74
N PHE A 128 3.25 11.30 -1.46
CA PHE A 128 2.70 12.47 -0.78
C PHE A 128 3.77 13.28 -0.06
N ALA A 129 5.01 12.78 0.00
CA ALA A 129 6.12 13.42 0.68
C ALA A 129 6.49 14.79 0.08
N ASP A 130 6.17 15.03 -1.19
CA ASP A 130 6.41 16.32 -1.84
C ASP A 130 5.30 17.35 -1.54
N MET A 131 4.17 16.89 -1.01
CA MET A 131 3.04 17.76 -0.62
C MET A 131 3.17 18.29 0.81
N VAL A 132 4.03 17.67 1.63
CA VAL A 132 4.18 18.00 3.05
C VAL A 132 5.66 18.20 3.35
N LYS A 133 6.01 19.36 3.92
CA LYS A 133 7.38 19.66 4.33
C LYS A 133 7.85 18.67 5.40
N ASP A 134 9.10 18.23 5.30
CA ASP A 134 9.74 17.30 6.24
C ASP A 134 9.05 15.95 6.42
N ALA A 135 8.26 15.54 5.40
CA ALA A 135 7.56 14.27 5.41
C ALA A 135 8.53 13.08 5.46
N ALA A 136 8.11 12.01 6.16
CA ALA A 136 8.81 10.74 6.14
C ALA A 136 8.86 10.18 4.72
N ARG A 137 10.05 9.76 4.31
CA ARG A 137 10.33 9.16 3.00
C ARG A 137 10.92 7.78 3.19
N PHE A 138 10.56 6.90 2.31
CA PHE A 138 11.15 5.59 2.19
C PHE A 138 11.25 5.28 0.70
N THR A 139 12.43 4.97 0.22
CA THR A 139 12.67 4.69 -1.19
C THR A 139 13.35 3.34 -1.32
N ARG A 140 12.78 2.48 -2.17
CA ARG A 140 13.31 1.17 -2.49
C ARG A 140 13.76 1.14 -3.95
N ARG A 141 14.97 1.62 -4.22
CA ARG A 141 15.59 1.51 -5.56
C ARG A 141 16.71 0.47 -5.52
N MET A 142 17.93 0.87 -5.83
CA MET A 142 19.12 0.01 -5.72
C MET A 142 19.53 -0.19 -4.25
N THR A 143 19.37 0.85 -3.44
CA THR A 143 19.55 0.85 -1.99
C THR A 143 18.27 1.35 -1.33
N VAL A 144 18.03 0.88 -0.09
CA VAL A 144 16.93 1.40 0.72
C VAL A 144 17.41 2.67 1.41
N GLU A 145 16.67 3.75 1.23
CA GLU A 145 16.94 5.04 1.84
C GLU A 145 15.68 5.52 2.57
N THR A 146 15.85 6.05 3.77
CA THR A 146 14.76 6.64 4.55
C THR A 146 15.27 7.74 5.47
N ASN A 147 14.44 8.76 5.69
CA ASN A 147 14.63 9.76 6.74
C ASN A 147 13.74 9.49 7.95
N MET A 148 12.97 8.39 7.94
CA MET A 148 12.09 8.00 9.04
C MET A 148 12.91 7.66 10.27
N THR A 149 12.46 8.11 11.44
CA THR A 149 13.07 7.78 12.72
C THR A 149 12.48 6.50 13.31
N ALA A 150 13.22 5.86 14.22
CA ALA A 150 12.75 4.71 14.99
C ALA A 150 11.42 5.00 15.69
N ARG A 151 11.28 6.21 16.26
CA ARG A 151 10.05 6.64 16.94
C ARG A 151 8.87 6.75 15.97
N GLN A 152 9.05 7.42 14.81
CA GLN A 152 7.99 7.53 13.82
C GLN A 152 7.49 6.16 13.36
N PHE A 153 8.42 5.22 13.14
CA PHE A 153 8.06 3.86 12.76
C PHE A 153 7.33 3.12 13.88
N SER A 154 7.84 3.20 15.13
CA SER A 154 7.21 2.60 16.31
C SER A 154 5.79 3.10 16.53
N ASP A 155 5.63 4.43 16.64
CA ASP A 155 4.35 5.07 16.88
C ASP A 155 3.37 4.77 15.72
N GLY A 156 3.87 4.73 14.48
CA GLY A 156 3.09 4.38 13.29
C GLY A 156 2.58 2.94 13.31
N VAL A 157 3.42 1.97 13.68
CA VAL A 157 3.03 0.56 13.82
C VAL A 157 1.97 0.40 14.91
N ASP A 158 2.14 1.06 16.05
CA ASP A 158 1.20 1.01 17.14
C ASP A 158 -0.16 1.61 16.74
N LEU A 159 -0.16 2.71 15.99
CA LEU A 159 -1.39 3.32 15.46
C LEU A 159 -2.10 2.40 14.46
N LEU A 160 -1.37 1.79 13.51
CA LEU A 160 -1.96 0.83 12.57
C LEU A 160 -2.53 -0.40 13.26
N SER A 161 -1.88 -0.88 14.33
CA SER A 161 -2.36 -2.05 15.08
C SER A 161 -3.68 -1.81 15.82
N ASN A 162 -4.02 -0.54 16.06
CA ASN A 162 -5.28 -0.12 16.68
C ASN A 162 -6.45 -0.01 15.70
N LEU A 163 -6.19 -0.08 14.38
CA LEU A 163 -7.27 -0.09 13.37
C LEU A 163 -7.91 -1.47 13.27
N LYS A 164 -9.22 -1.54 13.45
CA LYS A 164 -10.03 -2.74 13.28
C LYS A 164 -11.14 -2.49 12.27
N SER A 165 -11.60 -3.56 11.63
CA SER A 165 -12.64 -3.51 10.60
C SER A 165 -14.02 -3.08 11.11
N ASP A 166 -14.27 -3.22 12.41
CA ASP A 166 -15.53 -2.89 13.10
C ASP A 166 -15.53 -1.51 13.77
N ASP A 167 -14.44 -0.75 13.64
CA ASP A 167 -14.34 0.61 14.18
C ASP A 167 -15.23 1.59 13.40
N THR A 168 -15.65 2.67 14.07
CA THR A 168 -16.44 3.72 13.42
C THR A 168 -15.61 4.53 12.41
N PRO A 169 -16.23 5.10 11.36
CA PRO A 169 -15.53 5.94 10.38
C PRO A 169 -14.80 7.14 11.02
N GLU A 170 -15.37 7.71 12.07
CA GLU A 170 -14.76 8.81 12.82
C GLU A 170 -13.49 8.37 13.53
N PHE A 171 -13.50 7.17 14.14
CA PHE A 171 -12.32 6.59 14.78
C PHE A 171 -11.24 6.28 13.75
N HIS A 172 -11.60 5.68 12.61
CA HIS A 172 -10.67 5.46 11.50
C HIS A 172 -10.01 6.78 11.06
N THR A 173 -10.80 7.81 10.80
CA THR A 173 -10.28 9.13 10.43
C THR A 173 -9.36 9.70 11.49
N HIS A 174 -9.70 9.54 12.78
CA HIS A 174 -8.86 9.98 13.89
C HIS A 174 -7.50 9.29 13.89
N ILE A 175 -7.46 7.96 13.72
CA ILE A 175 -6.19 7.21 13.66
C ILE A 175 -5.38 7.59 12.43
N LEU A 176 -6.00 7.73 11.25
CA LEU A 176 -5.30 8.15 10.02
C LEU A 176 -4.68 9.55 10.15
N ARG A 177 -5.38 10.48 10.81
CA ARG A 177 -4.84 11.81 11.11
C ARG A 177 -3.67 11.73 12.08
N ARG A 178 -3.74 10.92 13.14
CA ARG A 178 -2.62 10.70 14.07
C ARG A 178 -1.41 10.08 13.38
N LEU A 179 -1.63 9.09 12.53
CA LEU A 179 -0.59 8.45 11.74
C LEU A 179 0.11 9.47 10.82
N SER A 180 -0.67 10.28 10.11
CA SER A 180 -0.12 11.35 9.26
C SER A 180 0.62 12.41 10.07
N ALA A 181 0.13 12.78 11.27
CA ALA A 181 0.82 13.70 12.17
C ALA A 181 2.21 13.20 12.55
N VAL A 182 2.32 11.93 12.94
CA VAL A 182 3.59 11.29 13.31
C VAL A 182 4.55 11.22 12.11
N LEU A 183 4.07 10.72 10.96
CA LEU A 183 4.91 10.49 9.79
C LEU A 183 5.35 11.78 9.09
N TYR A 184 4.58 12.85 9.22
CA TYR A 184 4.84 14.13 8.56
C TYR A 184 5.32 15.23 9.51
N ASN A 185 5.59 14.89 10.79
CA ASN A 185 5.99 15.86 11.83
C ASN A 185 5.02 17.04 11.94
N LEU A 186 3.73 16.79 11.79
CA LEU A 186 2.67 17.77 11.92
C LEU A 186 2.01 17.68 13.30
N SER A 187 1.44 18.77 13.77
CA SER A 187 0.48 18.71 14.86
C SER A 187 -0.81 18.02 14.39
N TYR A 188 -1.59 17.49 15.33
CA TYR A 188 -2.88 16.87 14.99
C TYR A 188 -3.84 17.85 14.31
N ASP A 189 -3.81 19.12 14.69
CA ASP A 189 -4.69 20.15 14.12
C ASP A 189 -4.31 20.46 12.66
N GLU A 190 -3.04 20.51 12.34
CA GLU A 190 -2.55 20.71 10.96
C GLU A 190 -3.01 19.60 10.02
N THR A 191 -3.16 18.38 10.52
CA THR A 191 -3.67 17.25 9.68
C THR A 191 -5.14 17.43 9.25
N ALA A 192 -5.89 18.33 9.86
CA ALA A 192 -7.26 18.64 9.45
C ALA A 192 -7.33 19.27 8.04
N GLY A 193 -6.23 19.92 7.60
CA GLY A 193 -6.11 20.48 6.25
C GLY A 193 -5.71 19.48 5.17
N LEU A 194 -5.33 18.25 5.54
CA LEU A 194 -4.95 17.22 4.55
C LEU A 194 -6.18 16.58 3.91
N PRO A 195 -6.19 16.39 2.57
CA PRO A 195 -7.22 15.63 1.89
C PRO A 195 -7.35 14.21 2.44
N GLY A 196 -8.57 13.65 2.46
CA GLY A 196 -8.82 12.26 2.87
C GLY A 196 -7.99 11.24 2.07
N ALA A 197 -7.80 11.48 0.78
CA ALA A 197 -6.93 10.69 -0.09
C ALA A 197 -5.48 10.63 0.40
N VAL A 198 -4.94 11.75 0.92
CA VAL A 198 -3.58 11.80 1.48
C VAL A 198 -3.51 11.00 2.78
N LEU A 199 -4.50 11.16 3.67
CA LEU A 199 -4.55 10.42 4.93
C LEU A 199 -4.61 8.91 4.69
N PHE A 200 -5.51 8.46 3.82
CA PHE A 200 -5.65 7.06 3.46
C PHE A 200 -4.43 6.53 2.71
N GLY A 201 -3.94 7.26 1.72
CA GLY A 201 -2.75 6.90 0.97
C GLY A 201 -1.49 6.80 1.83
N THR A 202 -1.35 7.66 2.84
CA THR A 202 -0.28 7.59 3.84
C THR A 202 -0.33 6.29 4.63
N SER A 203 -1.53 5.85 5.03
CA SER A 203 -1.68 4.57 5.75
C SER A 203 -1.33 3.38 4.87
N LEU A 204 -1.75 3.38 3.60
CA LEU A 204 -1.38 2.33 2.63
C LEU A 204 0.12 2.28 2.40
N TRP A 205 0.75 3.44 2.14
CA TRP A 205 2.19 3.53 1.98
C TRP A 205 2.93 2.99 3.20
N PHE A 206 2.55 3.43 4.40
CA PHE A 206 3.23 2.99 5.61
C PHE A 206 3.01 1.49 5.89
N THR A 207 1.83 0.95 5.57
CA THR A 207 1.58 -0.50 5.60
C THR A 207 2.52 -1.24 4.65
N GLY A 208 2.74 -0.71 3.44
CA GLY A 208 3.72 -1.24 2.49
C GLY A 208 5.16 -1.24 3.04
N VAL A 209 5.57 -0.17 3.73
CA VAL A 209 6.87 -0.11 4.40
C VAL A 209 7.00 -1.17 5.51
N VAL A 210 5.97 -1.32 6.35
CA VAL A 210 5.94 -2.35 7.40
C VAL A 210 6.01 -3.75 6.79
N GLN A 211 5.26 -4.00 5.70
CA GLN A 211 5.28 -5.28 5.01
C GLN A 211 6.64 -5.56 4.37
N TYR A 212 7.29 -4.56 3.79
CA TYR A 212 8.66 -4.68 3.29
C TYR A 212 9.61 -5.21 4.37
N PHE A 213 9.59 -4.64 5.58
CA PHE A 213 10.45 -5.11 6.68
C PHE A 213 10.08 -6.51 7.16
N LYS A 214 8.79 -6.86 7.20
CA LYS A 214 8.32 -8.21 7.56
C LYS A 214 8.82 -9.29 6.59
N GLU A 215 8.86 -8.98 5.30
CA GLU A 215 9.29 -9.89 4.25
C GLU A 215 10.80 -9.88 4.02
N HIS A 216 11.50 -8.87 4.54
CA HIS A 216 12.93 -8.74 4.33
C HIS A 216 13.70 -9.91 4.94
N PRO A 217 14.65 -10.56 4.22
CA PRO A 217 15.35 -11.76 4.68
C PRO A 217 16.04 -11.60 6.05
N VAL A 218 16.57 -10.41 6.33
CA VAL A 218 17.28 -10.10 7.58
C VAL A 218 16.34 -9.53 8.63
N TYR A 219 15.58 -8.48 8.27
CA TYR A 219 14.74 -7.79 9.26
C TYR A 219 13.44 -8.54 9.60
N GLY A 220 12.98 -9.44 8.73
CA GLY A 220 11.75 -10.19 8.95
C GLY A 220 11.72 -11.00 10.27
N MET A 221 12.89 -11.36 10.79
CA MET A 221 12.97 -12.05 12.08
C MET A 221 12.47 -11.18 13.25
N LEU A 222 12.57 -9.85 13.15
CA LEU A 222 12.10 -8.90 14.17
C LEU A 222 10.57 -8.89 14.29
N PHE A 223 9.84 -9.34 13.25
CA PHE A 223 8.39 -9.31 13.16
C PHE A 223 7.71 -10.66 13.35
N ARG A 224 8.49 -11.74 13.52
CA ARG A 224 7.92 -13.09 13.74
C ARG A 224 7.36 -13.18 15.16
N LYS A 225 6.11 -13.65 15.28
CA LYS A 225 5.53 -13.99 16.58
C LYS A 225 6.21 -15.25 17.10
N SER A 226 6.58 -15.26 18.38
CA SER A 226 6.99 -16.49 19.06
C SER A 226 5.82 -17.46 19.08
N GLU A 227 6.00 -18.68 18.58
CA GLU A 227 4.99 -19.76 18.64
C GLU A 227 4.76 -20.24 20.08
N SER A 228 5.69 -19.97 20.98
CA SER A 228 5.54 -20.24 22.41
C SER A 228 4.84 -19.06 23.07
N GLY A 229 3.56 -19.19 23.40
CA GLY A 229 2.70 -18.17 24.01
C GLY A 229 3.15 -17.62 25.38
N THR A 230 4.43 -17.63 25.68
CA THR A 230 5.08 -16.97 26.81
C THR A 230 5.76 -15.68 26.33
N SER A 231 5.18 -14.58 26.67
CA SER A 231 5.50 -13.19 26.32
C SER A 231 6.82 -12.66 26.90
N SER A 232 7.92 -13.42 26.82
CA SER A 232 9.23 -12.99 27.37
C SER A 232 10.38 -13.02 26.35
N GLY A 233 10.10 -13.12 25.07
CA GLY A 233 11.13 -13.11 24.03
C GLY A 233 10.98 -11.92 23.11
N GLY A 234 12.05 -11.21 22.86
CA GLY A 234 12.22 -9.93 22.16
C GLY A 234 11.78 -9.81 20.69
N GLY A 235 10.67 -10.44 20.31
CA GLY A 235 9.95 -10.08 19.08
C GLY A 235 9.03 -8.90 19.35
N ILE A 236 8.57 -8.20 18.33
CA ILE A 236 7.65 -7.04 18.37
C ILE A 236 6.25 -7.39 18.96
N ALA A 237 6.13 -8.46 19.73
CA ALA A 237 5.02 -8.72 20.66
C ALA A 237 5.06 -7.80 21.90
N LEU A 238 6.23 -7.26 22.22
CA LEU A 238 6.44 -6.11 23.10
C LEU A 238 6.32 -4.89 22.21
N GLY A 239 5.53 -3.89 22.58
CA GLY A 239 5.39 -2.66 21.79
C GLY A 239 6.76 -2.14 21.40
N MET A 240 6.90 -1.58 20.21
CA MET A 240 8.18 -1.06 19.68
C MET A 240 8.85 -0.08 20.66
N GLY A 241 8.08 0.61 21.50
CA GLY A 241 8.60 1.46 22.57
C GLY A 241 9.47 0.71 23.59
N GLU A 242 9.17 -0.54 23.91
CA GLU A 242 9.98 -1.36 24.82
C GLU A 242 11.31 -1.78 24.14
N VAL A 243 11.30 -1.96 22.83
CA VAL A 243 12.53 -2.23 22.07
C VAL A 243 13.47 -1.02 22.08
N ILE A 244 12.93 0.20 21.91
CA ILE A 244 13.69 1.45 22.05
C ILE A 244 14.34 1.51 23.43
N LEU A 245 13.57 1.28 24.50
CA LEU A 245 14.09 1.25 25.87
C LEU A 245 15.16 0.16 26.10
N SER A 246 14.99 -1.01 25.48
CA SER A 246 15.95 -2.11 25.58
C SER A 246 17.30 -1.75 24.95
N LEU A 247 17.28 -1.10 23.78
CA LEU A 247 18.49 -0.61 23.12
C LEU A 247 19.17 0.49 23.95
N GLU A 248 18.42 1.42 24.53
CA GLU A 248 18.95 2.47 25.41
C GLU A 248 19.63 1.86 26.65
N LYS A 249 19.03 0.83 27.28
CA LYS A 249 19.62 0.08 28.38
C LYS A 249 20.90 -0.68 27.96
N SER A 250 21.01 -1.02 26.69
CA SER A 250 22.19 -1.71 26.14
C SER A 250 23.31 -0.75 25.70
N GLY A 251 23.16 0.56 26.01
CA GLY A 251 24.20 1.57 25.79
C GLY A 251 24.06 2.37 24.48
N TYR A 252 22.98 2.18 23.72
CA TYR A 252 22.67 3.05 22.60
C TYR A 252 22.07 4.38 23.09
N HIS A 253 22.46 5.49 22.50
CA HIS A 253 21.96 6.82 22.88
C HIS A 253 20.99 7.36 21.87
N ASN A 254 19.93 8.05 22.35
CA ASN A 254 18.93 8.73 21.52
C ASN A 254 18.28 7.82 20.47
N VAL A 255 17.96 6.59 20.85
CA VAL A 255 17.43 5.54 19.96
C VAL A 255 16.15 5.99 19.27
N ALA A 256 15.29 6.74 19.93
CA ALA A 256 14.05 7.24 19.40
C ALA A 256 14.24 8.14 18.14
N ALA A 257 15.34 8.91 18.09
CA ALA A 257 15.68 9.78 16.96
C ALA A 257 16.62 9.10 15.93
N MET A 258 17.05 7.87 16.19
CA MET A 258 17.90 7.11 15.26
C MET A 258 17.18 6.88 13.93
N ASN A 259 17.93 6.87 12.82
CA ASN A 259 17.38 6.48 11.52
C ASN A 259 16.82 5.06 11.59
N LEU A 260 15.70 4.81 10.90
CA LEU A 260 15.00 3.52 10.94
C LEU A 260 15.91 2.33 10.57
N LEU A 261 16.77 2.47 9.55
CA LEU A 261 17.67 1.37 9.15
C LEU A 261 18.73 1.11 10.22
N GLU A 262 19.33 2.16 10.78
CA GLU A 262 20.29 2.04 11.87
C GLU A 262 19.64 1.40 13.12
N PHE A 263 18.37 1.76 13.39
CA PHE A 263 17.60 1.15 14.46
C PHE A 263 17.35 -0.35 14.24
N MET A 264 16.97 -0.75 13.02
CA MET A 264 16.78 -2.16 12.68
C MET A 264 18.09 -2.95 12.76
N ASP A 265 19.19 -2.37 12.30
CA ASP A 265 20.53 -2.98 12.37
C ASP A 265 21.00 -3.13 13.83
N ALA A 266 20.77 -2.11 14.66
CA ALA A 266 21.08 -2.16 16.08
C ALA A 266 20.31 -3.28 16.82
N GLN A 267 19.02 -3.47 16.48
CA GLN A 267 18.23 -4.58 17.01
C GLN A 267 18.80 -5.94 16.59
N ILE A 268 19.09 -6.13 15.32
CA ILE A 268 19.68 -7.37 14.81
C ILE A 268 21.00 -7.66 15.52
N LYS A 269 21.85 -6.65 15.69
CA LYS A 269 23.13 -6.78 16.38
C LYS A 269 22.91 -7.20 17.83
N LEU A 270 22.02 -6.53 18.57
CA LEU A 270 21.71 -6.89 19.97
C LEU A 270 21.21 -8.33 20.09
N ILE A 271 20.35 -8.77 19.17
CA ILE A 271 19.86 -10.16 19.14
C ILE A 271 21.03 -11.13 18.91
N LYS A 272 21.90 -10.87 17.93
CA LYS A 272 23.08 -11.70 17.65
C LYS A 272 24.02 -11.78 18.84
N ASP A 273 24.30 -10.67 19.49
CA ASP A 273 25.18 -10.60 20.64
C ASP A 273 24.58 -11.41 21.81
N ASN A 274 23.28 -11.33 22.06
CA ASN A 274 22.60 -12.10 23.11
C ASN A 274 22.58 -13.60 22.78
N VAL A 275 22.35 -13.99 21.51
CA VAL A 275 22.41 -15.39 21.06
C VAL A 275 23.83 -15.95 21.25
N ALA A 276 24.84 -15.22 20.79
CA ALA A 276 26.25 -15.64 20.93
C ALA A 276 26.66 -15.78 22.38
N LYS A 277 26.24 -14.86 23.26
CA LYS A 277 26.50 -14.95 24.70
C LYS A 277 25.87 -16.18 25.32
N ALA A 278 24.59 -16.44 25.03
CA ALA A 278 23.87 -17.60 25.55
C ALA A 278 24.51 -18.93 25.04
N ALA A 279 24.94 -18.96 23.77
CA ALA A 279 25.64 -20.10 23.20
C ALA A 279 27.00 -20.34 23.91
N ALA A 280 27.77 -19.27 24.19
CA ALA A 280 29.02 -19.36 24.96
C ALA A 280 28.83 -19.84 26.42
N GLU A 281 27.67 -19.57 27.01
CA GLU A 281 27.27 -20.08 28.32
C GLU A 281 26.78 -21.56 28.26
N GLY A 282 26.80 -22.19 27.09
CA GLY A 282 26.43 -23.59 26.89
C GLY A 282 24.92 -23.86 26.77
N VAL A 283 24.11 -22.82 26.58
CA VAL A 283 22.66 -22.96 26.39
C VAL A 283 22.39 -23.58 25.01
N LYS A 284 21.53 -24.58 24.93
CA LYS A 284 21.19 -25.27 23.66
C LYS A 284 20.41 -24.36 22.73
N ALA A 285 20.64 -24.49 21.39
CA ALA A 285 19.98 -23.67 20.37
C ALA A 285 18.45 -23.67 20.49
N GLY A 286 17.82 -24.81 20.83
CA GLY A 286 16.36 -24.89 21.02
C GLY A 286 15.87 -24.08 22.22
N GLU A 287 16.66 -23.99 23.28
CA GLU A 287 16.33 -23.19 24.48
C GLU A 287 16.55 -21.69 24.21
N ILE A 288 17.62 -21.34 23.46
CA ILE A 288 17.84 -19.95 22.99
C ILE A 288 16.67 -19.52 22.10
N ALA A 289 16.25 -20.35 21.14
CA ALA A 289 15.12 -20.10 20.26
C ALA A 289 13.82 -19.84 21.07
N SER A 290 13.53 -20.70 22.06
CA SER A 290 12.35 -20.54 22.93
C SER A 290 12.39 -19.26 23.77
N ARG A 291 13.55 -18.86 24.26
CA ARG A 291 13.72 -17.63 25.08
C ARG A 291 13.70 -16.35 24.24
N SER A 292 14.26 -16.41 23.02
CA SER A 292 14.39 -15.24 22.13
C SER A 292 13.19 -15.03 21.22
N GLY A 293 12.29 -16.01 21.08
CA GLY A 293 11.19 -15.98 20.11
C GLY A 293 11.64 -16.17 18.66
N LEU A 294 12.92 -16.54 18.43
CA LEU A 294 13.47 -16.81 17.12
C LEU A 294 13.18 -18.25 16.67
N SER A 295 13.23 -18.51 15.36
CA SER A 295 13.24 -19.89 14.89
C SER A 295 14.59 -20.57 15.24
N ILE A 296 14.55 -21.88 15.47
CA ILE A 296 15.80 -22.66 15.72
C ILE A 296 16.78 -22.48 14.55
N ALA A 297 16.27 -22.41 13.31
CA ALA A 297 17.09 -22.21 12.13
C ALA A 297 17.79 -20.83 12.12
N ASP A 298 17.14 -19.78 12.60
CA ASP A 298 17.74 -18.45 12.71
C ASP A 298 18.82 -18.44 13.81
N VAL A 299 18.56 -19.10 14.97
CA VAL A 299 19.55 -19.24 16.04
C VAL A 299 20.79 -20.00 15.55
N ILE A 300 20.63 -21.10 14.84
CA ILE A 300 21.76 -21.89 14.29
C ILE A 300 22.61 -21.07 13.31
N LYS A 301 21.99 -20.17 12.54
CA LYS A 301 22.72 -19.28 11.61
C LYS A 301 23.50 -18.18 12.33
N MET A 302 23.16 -17.87 13.58
CA MET A 302 23.79 -16.80 14.36
C MET A 302 24.93 -17.31 15.26
N ILE A 303 24.91 -18.60 15.62
CA ILE A 303 25.98 -19.30 16.36
C ILE A 303 27.10 -19.71 15.39
#